data_131fce763bfa6e7b1b49ec5a59d6d6df
#
_entry.id   131fce763bfa6e7b1b49ec5a59d6d6df
#
_cell.length_a   1.000
_cell.length_b   1.000
_cell.length_c   1.000
_cell.angle_alpha   90.00
_cell.angle_beta   90.00
_cell.angle_gamma   90.00
#
_symmetry.space_group_name_H-M   'P 1'
#
loop_
_entity.id
_entity.type
_entity.pdbx_description
1 polymer ?
#
loop_
_entity_poly.entity_id
_entity_poly.type
_entity_poly.pdbx_seq_one_letter_code
_entity_poly.pdbx_strand_id
1 'polypeptide(L)'
;MPVSGVYATARGYLGSWSSYGCIIVRGDDVNKGGSPTDQIEYEYASKFQYDRLTTFWALSGLWGNCYYVVSTSNSALESLENYAKHLTSESDKQLNAQYAAEVRFFRAYAYFQLVNLFGDVPLLLDNQELNVFKNTKEDVKKYIYDELDYCIANLPAIRPNESEHPGAVTKYTAEMLKAKQKMYDNEWDEVLALTEDIVN
;
A
#
# COMPACT_ATOMS: atom_id res chain seq x y z
N MET A 1 -16.85 -10.48 5.89
CA MET A 1 -15.56 -11.18 5.67
C MET A 1 -14.40 -10.25 6.04
N PRO A 2 -13.27 -10.74 6.59
CA PRO A 2 -12.14 -9.85 6.97
C PRO A 2 -11.58 -9.05 5.80
N VAL A 3 -11.55 -9.60 4.60
CA VAL A 3 -11.09 -8.94 3.37
C VAL A 3 -11.88 -7.67 3.04
N SER A 4 -13.22 -7.72 3.09
CA SER A 4 -14.06 -6.53 2.83
C SER A 4 -13.78 -5.38 3.81
N GLY A 5 -13.42 -5.70 5.06
CA GLY A 5 -13.01 -4.71 6.05
C GLY A 5 -11.72 -4.00 5.64
N VAL A 6 -10.74 -4.73 5.09
CA VAL A 6 -9.47 -4.15 4.60
C VAL A 6 -9.72 -3.23 3.40
N TYR A 7 -10.55 -3.63 2.42
CA TYR A 7 -10.94 -2.77 1.30
C TYR A 7 -11.61 -1.47 1.79
N ALA A 8 -12.54 -1.57 2.73
CA ALA A 8 -13.21 -0.40 3.29
C ALA A 8 -12.22 0.52 4.02
N THR A 9 -11.30 -0.04 4.80
CA THR A 9 -10.24 0.70 5.48
C THR A 9 -9.31 1.37 4.47
N ALA A 10 -8.82 0.64 3.48
CA ALA A 10 -7.93 1.18 2.45
C ALA A 10 -8.59 2.34 1.68
N ARG A 11 -9.86 2.18 1.28
CA ARG A 11 -10.63 3.24 0.63
C ARG A 11 -10.75 4.49 1.50
N GLY A 12 -10.98 4.32 2.81
CA GLY A 12 -11.17 5.45 3.73
C GLY A 12 -9.89 6.21 4.06
N TYR A 13 -8.77 5.51 4.13
CA TYR A 13 -7.54 6.06 4.69
C TYR A 13 -6.44 6.34 3.66
N LEU A 14 -6.25 5.49 2.64
CA LEU A 14 -5.17 5.66 1.67
C LEU A 14 -5.44 6.77 0.63
N GLY A 15 -6.70 7.07 0.34
CA GLY A 15 -7.13 8.17 -0.54
C GLY A 15 -7.56 9.45 0.20
N SER A 16 -7.07 9.67 1.42
CA SER A 16 -7.49 10.78 2.28
C SER A 16 -6.84 12.13 1.92
N TRP A 17 -7.31 13.21 2.55
CA TRP A 17 -6.69 14.54 2.45
C TRP A 17 -5.21 14.55 2.86
N SER A 18 -4.79 13.66 3.76
CA SER A 18 -3.39 13.50 4.11
C SER A 18 -2.55 13.04 2.93
N SER A 19 -3.05 12.08 2.14
CA SER A 19 -2.40 11.63 0.89
C SER A 19 -2.35 12.75 -0.16
N TYR A 20 -3.42 13.54 -0.29
CA TYR A 20 -3.43 14.70 -1.16
C TYR A 20 -2.32 15.68 -0.80
N GLY A 21 -2.21 16.08 0.48
CA GLY A 21 -1.20 17.02 0.96
C GLY A 21 0.24 16.52 0.89
N CYS A 22 0.45 15.23 1.12
CA CYS A 22 1.81 14.68 1.17
C CYS A 22 2.34 14.21 -0.18
N ILE A 23 1.47 13.84 -1.12
CA ILE A 23 1.84 13.18 -2.38
C ILE A 23 1.39 13.99 -3.58
N ILE A 24 0.08 14.24 -3.71
CA ILE A 24 -0.52 14.70 -4.96
C ILE A 24 -0.11 16.14 -5.29
N VAL A 25 -0.18 17.07 -4.32
CA VAL A 25 0.18 18.48 -4.56
C VAL A 25 1.67 18.72 -4.87
N ARG A 26 2.49 17.69 -4.74
CA ARG A 26 3.93 17.74 -5.06
C ARG A 26 4.24 17.33 -6.48
N GLY A 27 3.25 16.87 -7.22
CA GLY A 27 3.36 16.56 -8.64
C GLY A 27 3.08 17.77 -9.53
N ASP A 28 3.36 17.63 -10.81
CA ASP A 28 3.16 18.70 -11.81
C ASP A 28 1.70 18.81 -12.28
N ASP A 29 0.91 17.75 -12.06
CA ASP A 29 -0.46 17.64 -12.58
C ASP A 29 -1.49 18.35 -11.72
N VAL A 30 -1.16 18.71 -10.48
CA VAL A 30 -2.12 19.24 -9.51
C VAL A 30 -1.60 20.50 -8.84
N ASN A 31 -2.46 21.50 -8.79
CA ASN A 31 -2.22 22.73 -8.06
C ASN A 31 -3.07 22.75 -6.78
N LYS A 32 -2.57 23.36 -5.72
CA LYS A 32 -3.30 23.55 -4.47
C LYS A 32 -4.69 24.16 -4.69
N GLY A 33 -4.81 25.13 -5.59
CA GLY A 33 -6.04 25.90 -5.79
C GLY A 33 -6.34 26.83 -4.59
N GLY A 34 -7.56 27.40 -4.57
CA GLY A 34 -8.02 28.25 -3.48
C GLY A 34 -7.28 29.59 -3.38
N SER A 35 -7.44 30.30 -2.24
CA SER A 35 -6.73 31.54 -1.97
C SER A 35 -5.30 31.27 -1.50
N PRO A 36 -4.37 32.23 -1.64
CA PRO A 36 -2.97 32.07 -1.19
C PRO A 36 -2.82 31.75 0.30
N THR A 37 -3.81 32.10 1.13
CA THR A 37 -3.78 31.90 2.58
C THR A 37 -4.59 30.69 3.05
N ASP A 38 -5.34 30.05 2.16
CA ASP A 38 -6.12 28.89 2.48
C ASP A 38 -5.22 27.65 2.48
N GLN A 39 -5.21 26.89 3.59
CA GLN A 39 -4.39 25.67 3.72
C GLN A 39 -2.94 25.91 3.24
N ILE A 40 -2.27 26.91 3.81
CA ILE A 40 -0.96 27.38 3.33
C ILE A 40 0.12 26.29 3.32
N GLU A 41 -0.03 25.26 4.16
CA GLU A 41 0.88 24.12 4.22
C GLU A 41 0.90 23.32 2.90
N TYR A 42 -0.22 23.26 2.18
CA TYR A 42 -0.26 22.63 0.84
C TYR A 42 0.56 23.44 -0.18
N GLU A 43 0.56 24.77 -0.05
CA GLU A 43 1.42 25.65 -0.85
C GLU A 43 2.91 25.39 -0.53
N TYR A 44 3.25 25.24 0.75
CA TYR A 44 4.61 24.92 1.16
C TYR A 44 5.03 23.53 0.66
N ALA A 45 4.14 22.54 0.72
CA ALA A 45 4.38 21.21 0.22
C ALA A 45 4.62 21.21 -1.31
N SER A 46 3.78 21.90 -2.09
CA SER A 46 3.92 22.00 -3.55
C SER A 46 5.21 22.72 -3.98
N LYS A 47 5.73 23.61 -3.15
CA LYS A 47 6.99 24.36 -3.36
C LYS A 47 8.20 23.70 -2.71
N PHE A 48 8.06 22.52 -2.13
CA PHE A 48 9.14 21.78 -1.43
C PHE A 48 9.78 22.58 -0.28
N GLN A 49 9.02 23.47 0.38
CA GLN A 49 9.49 24.28 1.52
C GLN A 49 9.32 23.48 2.83
N TYR A 50 10.09 22.42 3.00
CA TYR A 50 9.95 21.49 4.11
C TYR A 50 10.22 22.07 5.49
N ASP A 51 11.05 23.10 5.58
CA ASP A 51 11.31 23.86 6.80
C ASP A 51 10.03 24.50 7.39
N ARG A 52 9.01 24.71 6.56
CA ARG A 52 7.70 25.27 6.94
C ARG A 52 6.62 24.21 7.22
N LEU A 53 6.95 22.93 7.11
CA LEU A 53 6.00 21.82 7.29
C LEU A 53 6.12 21.09 8.64
N THR A 54 6.85 21.64 9.60
CA THR A 54 7.15 21.00 10.89
C THR A 54 5.91 20.61 11.71
N THR A 55 4.79 21.32 11.51
CA THR A 55 3.50 21.06 12.17
C THR A 55 2.40 20.63 11.22
N PHE A 56 2.75 20.27 9.99
CA PHE A 56 1.76 19.93 8.98
C PHE A 56 1.05 18.61 9.32
N TRP A 57 -0.21 18.75 9.69
CA TRP A 57 -1.07 17.64 10.13
C TRP A 57 -1.18 16.48 9.13
N ALA A 58 -1.03 16.75 7.82
CA ALA A 58 -1.14 15.71 6.79
C ALA A 58 -0.02 14.67 6.88
N LEU A 59 1.18 15.02 7.38
CA LEU A 59 2.29 14.08 7.56
C LEU A 59 1.95 13.05 8.64
N SER A 60 1.54 13.51 9.82
CA SER A 60 1.11 12.61 10.91
C SER A 60 -0.16 11.85 10.55
N GLY A 61 -1.08 12.50 9.83
CA GLY A 61 -2.30 11.88 9.32
C GLY A 61 -2.00 10.73 8.35
N LEU A 62 -1.09 10.93 7.39
CA LEU A 62 -0.71 9.87 6.45
C LEU A 62 -0.01 8.70 7.16
N TRP A 63 0.91 9.01 8.07
CA TRP A 63 1.57 8.01 8.91
C TRP A 63 0.54 7.14 9.66
N GLY A 64 -0.37 7.76 10.40
CA GLY A 64 -1.41 7.06 11.15
C GLY A 64 -2.34 6.24 10.26
N ASN A 65 -2.74 6.80 9.11
CA ASN A 65 -3.60 6.12 8.14
C ASN A 65 -2.95 4.85 7.58
N CYS A 66 -1.67 4.92 7.20
CA CYS A 66 -0.94 3.75 6.70
C CYS A 66 -0.84 2.66 7.77
N TYR A 67 -0.48 3.01 9.02
CA TYR A 67 -0.41 2.02 10.10
C TYR A 67 -1.78 1.47 10.51
N TYR A 68 -2.86 2.24 10.34
CA TYR A 68 -4.20 1.71 10.54
C TYR A 68 -4.55 0.64 9.49
N VAL A 69 -4.16 0.85 8.24
CA VAL A 69 -4.30 -0.19 7.18
C VAL A 69 -3.42 -1.41 7.49
N VAL A 70 -2.19 -1.22 7.95
CA VAL A 70 -1.30 -2.31 8.37
C VAL A 70 -1.95 -3.13 9.50
N SER A 71 -2.43 -2.49 10.55
CA SER A 71 -3.06 -3.16 11.70
C SER A 71 -4.33 -3.92 11.29
N THR A 72 -5.18 -3.32 10.46
CA THR A 72 -6.39 -3.99 9.92
C THR A 72 -6.01 -5.20 9.07
N SER A 73 -4.96 -5.08 8.26
CA SER A 73 -4.44 -6.18 7.44
C SER A 73 -3.88 -7.31 8.29
N ASN A 74 -3.13 -7.01 9.35
CA ASN A 74 -2.60 -8.01 10.27
C ASN A 74 -3.73 -8.82 10.92
N SER A 75 -4.77 -8.15 11.42
CA SER A 75 -5.95 -8.83 12.00
C SER A 75 -6.70 -9.70 10.99
N ALA A 76 -6.81 -9.23 9.74
CA ALA A 76 -7.43 -10.00 8.67
C ALA A 76 -6.62 -11.25 8.31
N LEU A 77 -5.28 -11.12 8.21
CA LEU A 77 -4.38 -12.24 7.91
C LEU A 77 -4.40 -13.28 9.02
N GLU A 78 -4.37 -12.87 10.29
CA GLU A 78 -4.53 -13.78 11.43
C GLU A 78 -5.84 -14.57 11.35
N SER A 79 -6.94 -13.90 11.00
CA SER A 79 -8.24 -14.54 10.83
C SER A 79 -8.23 -15.55 9.67
N LEU A 80 -7.62 -15.22 8.53
CA LEU A 80 -7.50 -16.11 7.37
C LEU A 80 -6.58 -17.30 7.66
N GLU A 81 -5.50 -17.10 8.41
CA GLU A 81 -4.60 -18.18 8.83
C GLU A 81 -5.30 -19.15 9.80
N ASN A 82 -6.07 -18.63 10.76
CA ASN A 82 -6.87 -19.47 11.64
C ASN A 82 -7.94 -20.25 10.88
N TYR A 83 -8.60 -19.62 9.89
CA TYR A 83 -9.58 -20.28 9.04
C TYR A 83 -8.93 -21.39 8.17
N ALA A 84 -7.72 -21.15 7.66
CA ALA A 84 -6.98 -22.09 6.83
C ALA A 84 -6.77 -23.46 7.51
N LYS A 85 -6.66 -23.50 8.84
CA LYS A 85 -6.49 -24.74 9.63
C LYS A 85 -7.68 -25.69 9.54
N HIS A 86 -8.83 -25.22 9.10
CA HIS A 86 -10.08 -25.98 8.97
C HIS A 86 -10.41 -26.33 7.51
N LEU A 87 -9.62 -25.88 6.54
CA LEU A 87 -9.87 -26.12 5.12
C LEU A 87 -9.33 -27.49 4.69
N THR A 88 -10.19 -28.29 4.07
CA THR A 88 -9.85 -29.62 3.55
C THR A 88 -9.77 -29.68 2.02
N SER A 89 -10.60 -28.86 1.34
CA SER A 89 -10.65 -28.81 -0.13
C SER A 89 -9.51 -27.93 -0.68
N GLU A 90 -8.87 -28.35 -1.76
CA GLU A 90 -7.84 -27.57 -2.45
C GLU A 90 -8.40 -26.26 -3.05
N SER A 91 -9.63 -26.28 -3.54
CA SER A 91 -10.30 -25.06 -4.04
C SER A 91 -10.49 -24.01 -2.94
N ASP A 92 -10.88 -24.44 -1.72
CA ASP A 92 -11.05 -23.52 -0.59
C ASP A 92 -9.71 -22.99 -0.11
N LYS A 93 -8.66 -23.80 -0.13
CA LYS A 93 -7.30 -23.36 0.19
C LYS A 93 -6.80 -22.32 -0.81
N GLN A 94 -7.02 -22.53 -2.11
CA GLN A 94 -6.68 -21.58 -3.16
C GLN A 94 -7.45 -20.26 -2.99
N LEU A 95 -8.75 -20.32 -2.73
CA LEU A 95 -9.56 -19.13 -2.47
C LEU A 95 -9.08 -18.39 -1.22
N ASN A 96 -8.72 -19.09 -0.16
CA ASN A 96 -8.16 -18.48 1.05
C ASN A 96 -6.79 -17.82 0.79
N ALA A 97 -5.94 -18.44 -0.04
CA ALA A 97 -4.67 -17.86 -0.47
C ALA A 97 -4.88 -16.58 -1.30
N GLN A 98 -5.89 -16.58 -2.19
CA GLN A 98 -6.28 -15.38 -2.93
C GLN A 98 -6.72 -14.27 -1.98
N TYR A 99 -7.59 -14.53 -1.00
CA TYR A 99 -8.01 -13.55 -0.01
C TYR A 99 -6.85 -13.02 0.82
N ALA A 100 -5.91 -13.89 1.20
CA ALA A 100 -4.69 -13.46 1.87
C ALA A 100 -3.83 -12.55 0.98
N ALA A 101 -3.74 -12.85 -0.32
CA ALA A 101 -3.02 -12.02 -1.28
C ALA A 101 -3.64 -10.63 -1.44
N GLU A 102 -4.97 -10.52 -1.49
CA GLU A 102 -5.66 -9.22 -1.53
C GLU A 102 -5.34 -8.37 -0.29
N VAL A 103 -5.34 -8.98 0.90
CA VAL A 103 -5.00 -8.28 2.15
C VAL A 103 -3.53 -7.87 2.19
N ARG A 104 -2.61 -8.77 1.77
CA ARG A 104 -1.17 -8.48 1.69
C ARG A 104 -0.87 -7.34 0.73
N PHE A 105 -1.59 -7.23 -0.38
CA PHE A 105 -1.45 -6.11 -1.31
C PHE A 105 -1.67 -4.76 -0.61
N PHE A 106 -2.73 -4.60 0.17
CA PHE A 106 -3.01 -3.34 0.87
C PHE A 106 -1.97 -3.04 1.95
N ARG A 107 -1.46 -4.07 2.63
CA ARG A 107 -0.37 -3.92 3.59
C ARG A 107 0.93 -3.48 2.90
N ALA A 108 1.28 -4.10 1.78
CA ALA A 108 2.42 -3.71 0.95
C ALA A 108 2.28 -2.27 0.43
N TYR A 109 1.07 -1.88 -0.01
CA TYR A 109 0.81 -0.51 -0.48
C TYR A 109 0.95 0.52 0.64
N ALA A 110 0.51 0.21 1.87
CA ALA A 110 0.72 1.09 3.01
C ALA A 110 2.22 1.26 3.33
N TYR A 111 2.99 0.18 3.32
CA TYR A 111 4.45 0.25 3.50
C TYR A 111 5.16 0.95 2.33
N PHE A 112 4.68 0.78 1.10
CA PHE A 112 5.17 1.52 -0.06
C PHE A 112 5.07 3.04 0.16
N GLN A 113 3.94 3.54 0.67
CA GLN A 113 3.80 4.96 1.01
C GLN A 113 4.72 5.36 2.17
N LEU A 114 4.76 4.57 3.23
CA LEU A 114 5.60 4.84 4.40
C LEU A 114 7.08 4.94 4.04
N VAL A 115 7.63 3.95 3.37
CA VAL A 115 9.07 3.90 3.08
C VAL A 115 9.54 4.98 2.12
N ASN A 116 8.70 5.32 1.12
CA ASN A 116 9.07 6.33 0.12
C ASN A 116 8.93 7.78 0.65
N LEU A 117 8.13 8.00 1.69
CA LEU A 117 7.95 9.32 2.30
C LEU A 117 8.76 9.53 3.58
N PHE A 118 8.94 8.50 4.38
CA PHE A 118 9.53 8.62 5.72
C PHE A 118 10.87 7.89 5.87
N GLY A 119 11.27 7.08 4.89
CA GLY A 119 12.52 6.31 4.95
C GLY A 119 12.42 5.11 5.88
N ASP A 120 13.27 5.06 6.91
CA ASP A 120 13.25 4.00 7.92
C ASP A 120 11.98 4.05 8.75
N VAL A 121 11.22 2.96 8.74
CA VAL A 121 9.93 2.86 9.44
C VAL A 121 9.79 1.50 10.14
N PRO A 122 8.99 1.40 11.21
CA PRO A 122 8.72 0.11 11.85
C PRO A 122 7.97 -0.86 10.92
N LEU A 123 8.44 -2.12 10.84
CA LEU A 123 7.68 -3.22 10.27
C LEU A 123 6.88 -3.91 11.37
N LEU A 124 5.58 -3.69 11.38
CA LEU A 124 4.64 -4.30 12.32
C LEU A 124 3.95 -5.47 11.61
N LEU A 125 4.36 -6.69 11.93
CA LEU A 125 3.87 -7.92 11.29
C LEU A 125 2.68 -8.53 12.03
N ASP A 126 2.50 -8.14 13.28
CA ASP A 126 1.34 -8.45 14.10
C ASP A 126 0.91 -7.21 14.91
N ASN A 127 -0.22 -7.32 15.62
CA ASN A 127 -0.79 -6.22 16.41
C ASN A 127 -0.42 -6.29 17.91
N GLN A 128 0.48 -7.18 18.29
CA GLN A 128 0.84 -7.42 19.69
C GLN A 128 2.25 -6.93 20.05
N GLU A 129 2.99 -6.41 19.07
CA GLU A 129 4.35 -5.95 19.29
C GLU A 129 4.39 -4.72 20.19
N LEU A 130 5.03 -4.86 21.35
CA LEU A 130 5.16 -3.79 22.34
C LEU A 130 6.47 -3.00 22.18
N ASN A 131 7.49 -3.60 21.56
CA ASN A 131 8.80 -2.97 21.35
C ASN A 131 8.97 -2.62 19.88
N VAL A 132 8.58 -1.41 19.53
CA VAL A 132 8.59 -0.94 18.15
C VAL A 132 9.90 -0.23 17.84
N PHE A 133 10.68 -0.78 16.90
CA PHE A 133 11.91 -0.19 16.39
C PHE A 133 11.77 0.09 14.89
N LYS A 134 12.54 1.05 14.40
CA LYS A 134 12.63 1.30 12.96
C LYS A 134 13.44 0.19 12.29
N ASN A 135 12.92 -0.30 11.18
CA ASN A 135 13.65 -1.12 10.24
C ASN A 135 14.28 -0.22 9.18
N THR A 136 15.35 -0.66 8.57
CA THR A 136 15.98 0.10 7.48
C THR A 136 15.06 0.19 6.27
N LYS A 137 15.23 1.23 5.47
CA LYS A 137 14.50 1.40 4.20
C LYS A 137 14.62 0.17 3.31
N GLU A 138 15.80 -0.43 3.26
CA GLU A 138 16.12 -1.63 2.49
C GLU A 138 15.34 -2.85 2.99
N ASP A 139 15.27 -3.06 4.30
CA ASP A 139 14.49 -4.16 4.89
C ASP A 139 12.98 -4.01 4.58
N VAL A 140 12.48 -2.77 4.68
CA VAL A 140 11.07 -2.48 4.36
C VAL A 140 10.78 -2.71 2.88
N LYS A 141 11.66 -2.30 1.98
CA LYS A 141 11.51 -2.55 0.54
C LYS A 141 11.54 -4.04 0.22
N LYS A 142 12.49 -4.77 0.82
CA LYS A 142 12.54 -6.23 0.66
C LYS A 142 11.22 -6.86 1.10
N TYR A 143 10.69 -6.45 2.24
CA TYR A 143 9.40 -6.93 2.72
C TYR A 143 8.26 -6.63 1.73
N ILE A 144 8.22 -5.42 1.16
CA ILE A 144 7.23 -5.05 0.13
C ILE A 144 7.34 -5.98 -1.08
N TYR A 145 8.54 -6.29 -1.55
CA TYR A 145 8.75 -7.20 -2.66
C TYR A 145 8.28 -8.62 -2.34
N ASP A 146 8.62 -9.16 -1.16
CA ASP A 146 8.20 -10.48 -0.72
C ASP A 146 6.64 -10.58 -0.64
N GLU A 147 5.97 -9.53 -0.15
CA GLU A 147 4.50 -9.44 -0.13
C GLU A 147 3.90 -9.39 -1.54
N LEU A 148 4.48 -8.59 -2.44
CA LEU A 148 3.99 -8.46 -3.81
C LEU A 148 4.26 -9.72 -4.63
N ASP A 149 5.35 -10.44 -4.41
CA ASP A 149 5.61 -11.73 -5.04
C ASP A 149 4.56 -12.78 -4.64
N TYR A 150 4.19 -12.80 -3.36
CA TYR A 150 3.07 -13.62 -2.92
C TYR A 150 1.75 -13.22 -3.61
N CYS A 151 1.49 -11.92 -3.75
CA CYS A 151 0.30 -11.42 -4.44
C CYS A 151 0.29 -11.85 -5.91
N ILE A 152 1.38 -11.68 -6.64
CA ILE A 152 1.51 -12.08 -8.05
C ILE A 152 1.26 -13.58 -8.24
N ALA A 153 1.74 -14.41 -7.30
CA ALA A 153 1.57 -15.87 -7.36
C ALA A 153 0.15 -16.36 -7.05
N ASN A 154 -0.65 -15.59 -6.29
CA ASN A 154 -1.93 -16.07 -5.75
C ASN A 154 -3.15 -15.27 -6.21
N LEU A 155 -2.97 -14.10 -6.83
CA LEU A 155 -4.07 -13.32 -7.38
C LEU A 155 -4.45 -13.76 -8.80
N PRO A 156 -5.72 -13.57 -9.20
CA PRO A 156 -6.16 -13.92 -10.54
C PRO A 156 -5.49 -13.05 -11.61
N ALA A 157 -5.03 -13.68 -12.69
CA ALA A 157 -4.45 -13.01 -13.85
C ALA A 157 -5.56 -12.52 -14.81
N ILE A 158 -6.37 -11.60 -14.33
CA ILE A 158 -7.48 -10.97 -15.07
C ILE A 158 -7.42 -9.46 -14.89
N ARG A 159 -8.02 -8.72 -15.80
CA ARG A 159 -8.15 -7.26 -15.64
C ARG A 159 -9.10 -6.94 -14.49
N PRO A 160 -8.87 -5.85 -13.71
CA PRO A 160 -9.73 -5.51 -12.58
C PRO A 160 -11.21 -5.30 -12.91
N ASN A 161 -11.50 -4.85 -14.15
CA ASN A 161 -12.86 -4.67 -14.66
C ASN A 161 -13.53 -5.98 -15.13
N GLU A 162 -12.77 -7.07 -15.27
CA GLU A 162 -13.25 -8.40 -15.67
C GLU A 162 -13.45 -9.33 -14.45
N SER A 163 -13.05 -8.85 -13.27
CA SER A 163 -13.26 -9.57 -12.02
C SER A 163 -14.75 -9.68 -11.69
N GLU A 164 -15.16 -10.78 -11.06
CA GLU A 164 -16.50 -10.93 -10.47
C GLU A 164 -16.86 -9.76 -9.52
N HIS A 165 -15.83 -9.22 -8.87
CA HIS A 165 -15.93 -8.00 -8.06
C HIS A 165 -15.13 -6.88 -8.71
N PRO A 166 -15.75 -6.03 -9.56
CA PRO A 166 -15.04 -4.95 -10.26
C PRO A 166 -14.26 -4.07 -9.30
N GLY A 167 -12.97 -3.86 -9.60
CA GLY A 167 -12.06 -3.11 -8.73
C GLY A 167 -11.35 -3.95 -7.67
N ALA A 168 -11.56 -5.26 -7.62
CA ALA A 168 -10.74 -6.14 -6.79
C ALA A 168 -9.27 -6.12 -7.24
N VAL A 169 -8.38 -6.37 -6.30
CA VAL A 169 -6.94 -6.49 -6.58
C VAL A 169 -6.68 -7.74 -7.44
N THR A 170 -5.90 -7.58 -8.49
CA THR A 170 -5.51 -8.67 -9.41
C THR A 170 -4.00 -8.80 -9.48
N LYS A 171 -3.50 -9.86 -10.12
CA LYS A 171 -2.08 -10.06 -10.41
C LYS A 171 -1.47 -8.77 -11.00
N TYR A 172 -2.09 -8.21 -12.01
CA TYR A 172 -1.60 -7.02 -12.71
C TYR A 172 -1.58 -5.77 -11.83
N THR A 173 -2.47 -5.68 -10.83
CA THR A 173 -2.42 -4.60 -9.82
C THR A 173 -1.17 -4.71 -8.95
N ALA A 174 -0.81 -5.93 -8.54
CA ALA A 174 0.39 -6.19 -7.74
C ALA A 174 1.67 -5.96 -8.54
N GLU A 175 1.73 -6.41 -9.80
CA GLU A 175 2.84 -6.15 -10.70
C GLU A 175 3.07 -4.68 -10.95
N MET A 176 2.00 -3.88 -11.14
CA MET A 176 2.12 -2.44 -11.32
C MET A 176 2.70 -1.76 -10.08
N LEU A 177 2.29 -2.16 -8.88
CA LEU A 177 2.87 -1.60 -7.65
C LEU A 177 4.34 -2.00 -7.50
N LYS A 178 4.69 -3.26 -7.83
CA LYS A 178 6.07 -3.73 -7.82
C LYS A 178 6.93 -2.98 -8.83
N ALA A 179 6.45 -2.82 -10.06
CA ALA A 179 7.15 -2.04 -11.09
C ALA A 179 7.38 -0.59 -10.63
N LYS A 180 6.38 0.03 -9.98
CA LYS A 180 6.51 1.40 -9.47
C LYS A 180 7.58 1.51 -8.38
N GLN A 181 7.69 0.54 -7.45
CA GLN A 181 8.77 0.53 -6.47
C GLN A 181 10.12 0.30 -7.13
N LYS A 182 10.20 -0.60 -8.12
CA LYS A 182 11.42 -0.87 -8.89
C LYS A 182 11.91 0.36 -9.67
N MET A 183 10.99 1.20 -10.17
CA MET A 183 11.36 2.50 -10.78
C MET A 183 12.09 3.40 -9.79
N TYR A 184 11.66 3.48 -8.54
CA TYR A 184 12.36 4.26 -7.51
C TYR A 184 13.74 3.69 -7.15
N ASP A 185 13.95 2.40 -7.39
CA ASP A 185 15.23 1.72 -7.16
C ASP A 185 16.12 1.69 -8.41
N ASN A 186 15.65 2.27 -9.54
CA ASN A 186 16.32 2.29 -10.85
C ASN A 186 16.56 0.89 -11.46
N GLU A 187 15.76 -0.09 -11.10
CA GLU A 187 15.85 -1.47 -11.60
C GLU A 187 15.02 -1.63 -12.90
N TRP A 188 15.46 -0.97 -13.97
CA TRP A 188 14.71 -0.80 -15.21
C TRP A 188 14.41 -2.09 -15.96
N ASP A 189 15.28 -3.10 -15.90
CA ASP A 189 15.05 -4.40 -16.54
C ASP A 189 13.86 -5.13 -15.89
N GLU A 190 13.74 -5.06 -14.56
CA GLU A 190 12.58 -5.62 -13.85
C GLU A 190 11.31 -4.83 -14.11
N VAL A 191 11.41 -3.50 -14.22
CA VAL A 191 10.27 -2.65 -14.60
C VAL A 191 9.74 -3.05 -15.97
N LEU A 192 10.64 -3.24 -16.95
CA LEU A 192 10.26 -3.65 -18.30
C LEU A 192 9.56 -5.00 -18.28
N ALA A 193 10.14 -6.01 -17.62
CA ALA A 193 9.57 -7.35 -17.56
C ALA A 193 8.16 -7.37 -16.95
N LEU A 194 7.95 -6.65 -15.82
CA LEU A 194 6.65 -6.54 -15.17
C LEU A 194 5.62 -5.81 -16.03
N THR A 195 6.04 -4.73 -16.69
CA THR A 195 5.11 -3.93 -17.52
C THR A 195 4.77 -4.63 -18.83
N GLU A 196 5.66 -5.43 -19.40
CA GLU A 196 5.36 -6.28 -20.57
C GLU A 196 4.31 -7.35 -20.23
N ASP A 197 4.38 -7.99 -19.06
CA ASP A 197 3.37 -8.95 -18.62
C ASP A 197 2.00 -8.31 -18.40
N ILE A 198 1.97 -7.07 -17.91
CA ILE A 198 0.71 -6.32 -17.74
C ILE A 198 0.06 -5.95 -19.09
N VAL A 199 0.84 -5.65 -20.12
CA VAL A 199 0.33 -5.13 -21.42
C VAL A 199 -0.09 -6.28 -22.33
N ASN A 200 0.60 -7.40 -22.32
CA ASN A 200 0.36 -8.56 -23.19
C ASN A 200 -0.71 -9.51 -22.62
#